data_71c7cf3ed5e5775240a32d87e353c635
#
_entry.id   71c7cf3ed5e5775240a32d87e353c635
#
_cell.length_a   1.000
_cell.length_b   1.000
_cell.length_c   1.000
_cell.angle_alpha   90.00
_cell.angle_beta   90.00
_cell.angle_gamma   90.00
#
_symmetry.space_group_name_H-M   'P 1'
#
loop_
_entity.id
_entity.type
_entity.pdbx_description
1 polymer ?
#
loop_
_entity_poly.entity_id
_entity_poly.type
_entity_poly.pdbx_seq_one_letter_code
_entity_poly.pdbx_strand_id
1 'polypeptide(L)'
;RSAFTHNPVFKTTVFTSRAEGEKALKAFDVEALLVLETRRGATAAQLLIDGIDAPRAVMIGNAVTAAAMIARVKNSQAAGAATVPRIWFNESAESRRYLVPGLMVIVLTMTGMMLTGLVLAREWERGTMEALIATPASPLAILISKVLPYFVLGLVGWGLCLLAALFLYDVPVRGSLTVITVSSALYLLIGLGLGLFVSGVTRSQFLASQITILSGFLPAVILSGFIFDLRSAPVWADWLAHAFPPVYYMELLRLGFLTGGMPELAIRDFAVLTAFAVLFLTLAYWQCAKRIRK
;
A
#
# COMPACT_ATOMS: atom_id res chain seq x y z
N ARG A 1 -11.59 -8.06 -31.91
CA ARG A 1 -12.47 -8.09 -30.72
C ARG A 1 -12.74 -9.52 -30.25
N SER A 2 -13.27 -10.40 -31.11
CA SER A 2 -13.64 -11.77 -30.72
C SER A 2 -12.52 -12.61 -30.08
N ALA A 3 -11.27 -12.41 -30.46
CA ALA A 3 -10.11 -13.16 -29.92
C ALA A 3 -9.80 -12.86 -28.45
N PHE A 4 -10.24 -11.74 -27.94
CA PHE A 4 -10.04 -11.33 -26.54
C PHE A 4 -11.30 -11.50 -25.70
N THR A 5 -12.49 -11.23 -26.25
CA THR A 5 -13.77 -11.35 -25.52
C THR A 5 -14.19 -12.79 -25.22
N HIS A 6 -13.69 -13.77 -25.99
CA HIS A 6 -14.00 -15.19 -25.78
C HIS A 6 -12.83 -15.99 -25.16
N ASN A 7 -11.78 -15.31 -24.74
CA ASN A 7 -10.64 -15.98 -24.09
C ASN A 7 -10.88 -16.02 -22.57
N PRO A 8 -10.93 -17.20 -21.93
CA PRO A 8 -11.18 -17.33 -20.50
C PRO A 8 -10.11 -16.68 -19.61
N VAL A 9 -8.96 -16.35 -20.18
CA VAL A 9 -7.84 -15.70 -19.47
C VAL A 9 -8.10 -14.20 -19.25
N PHE A 10 -8.97 -13.57 -20.09
CA PHE A 10 -9.19 -12.12 -20.02
C PHE A 10 -10.62 -11.79 -19.61
N LYS A 11 -10.78 -11.02 -18.55
CA LYS A 11 -12.04 -10.35 -18.25
C LYS A 11 -12.05 -9.01 -18.97
N THR A 12 -12.77 -8.92 -20.10
CA THR A 12 -12.73 -7.75 -20.96
C THR A 12 -13.91 -6.81 -20.72
N THR A 13 -13.61 -5.52 -20.55
CA THR A 13 -14.60 -4.43 -20.53
C THR A 13 -14.38 -3.55 -21.75
N VAL A 14 -15.46 -3.17 -22.46
CA VAL A 14 -15.36 -2.34 -23.65
C VAL A 14 -15.71 -0.90 -23.30
N PHE A 15 -14.79 0.02 -23.56
CA PHE A 15 -14.99 1.45 -23.41
C PHE A 15 -15.38 2.10 -24.73
N THR A 16 -16.17 3.16 -24.67
CA THR A 16 -16.65 3.89 -25.85
C THR A 16 -15.63 4.93 -26.34
N SER A 17 -14.78 5.43 -25.44
CA SER A 17 -13.74 6.39 -25.78
C SER A 17 -12.39 6.00 -25.17
N ARG A 18 -11.29 6.43 -25.84
CA ARG A 18 -9.93 6.27 -25.34
C ARG A 18 -9.73 6.97 -23.99
N ALA A 19 -10.28 8.18 -23.84
CA ALA A 19 -10.15 8.97 -22.62
C ALA A 19 -10.79 8.28 -21.41
N GLU A 20 -11.93 7.62 -21.60
CA GLU A 20 -12.61 6.83 -20.57
C GLU A 20 -11.77 5.61 -20.16
N GLY A 21 -11.22 4.88 -21.15
CA GLY A 21 -10.33 3.75 -20.88
C GLY A 21 -9.03 4.17 -20.17
N GLU A 22 -8.43 5.30 -20.56
CA GLU A 22 -7.25 5.85 -19.87
C GLU A 22 -7.57 6.31 -18.45
N LYS A 23 -8.76 6.86 -18.20
CA LYS A 23 -9.21 7.20 -16.85
C LYS A 23 -9.38 5.96 -15.98
N ALA A 24 -9.98 4.89 -16.52
CA ALA A 24 -10.12 3.61 -15.83
C ALA A 24 -8.76 2.96 -15.54
N LEU A 25 -7.80 3.02 -16.49
CA LEU A 25 -6.43 2.53 -16.27
C LEU A 25 -5.70 3.31 -15.17
N LYS A 26 -5.88 4.63 -15.13
CA LYS A 26 -5.32 5.49 -14.06
C LYS A 26 -6.00 5.27 -12.72
N ALA A 27 -7.29 4.97 -12.70
CA ALA A 27 -8.06 4.64 -11.49
C ALA A 27 -7.79 3.22 -11.00
N PHE A 28 -6.94 2.45 -11.70
CA PHE A 28 -6.63 1.04 -11.41
C PHE A 28 -7.83 0.10 -11.54
N ASP A 29 -8.91 0.52 -12.22
CA ASP A 29 -10.07 -0.32 -12.48
C ASP A 29 -9.79 -1.40 -13.52
N VAL A 30 -8.79 -1.15 -14.40
CA VAL A 30 -8.33 -2.09 -15.44
C VAL A 30 -6.80 -2.17 -15.43
N GLU A 31 -6.26 -3.35 -15.72
CA GLU A 31 -4.81 -3.62 -15.71
C GLU A 31 -4.12 -3.31 -17.04
N ALA A 32 -4.87 -3.38 -18.12
CA ALA A 32 -4.39 -3.09 -19.47
C ALA A 32 -5.51 -2.54 -20.34
N LEU A 33 -5.16 -1.61 -21.21
CA LEU A 33 -6.07 -1.01 -22.19
C LEU A 33 -5.54 -1.29 -23.59
N LEU A 34 -6.32 -2.01 -24.40
CA LEU A 34 -6.01 -2.23 -25.81
C LEU A 34 -6.77 -1.20 -26.66
N VAL A 35 -6.04 -0.25 -27.21
CA VAL A 35 -6.56 0.76 -28.13
C VAL A 35 -6.38 0.27 -29.57
N LEU A 36 -7.48 0.15 -30.31
CA LEU A 36 -7.49 -0.25 -31.72
C LEU A 36 -7.78 1.00 -32.57
N GLU A 37 -6.77 1.47 -33.28
CA GLU A 37 -6.91 2.59 -34.24
C GLU A 37 -6.88 2.06 -35.67
N THR A 38 -7.94 2.33 -36.42
CA THR A 38 -7.98 2.01 -37.85
C THR A 38 -7.67 3.28 -38.66
N ARG A 39 -6.47 3.34 -39.22
CA ARG A 39 -6.03 4.48 -40.04
C ARG A 39 -5.70 3.99 -41.44
N ARG A 40 -6.40 4.50 -42.46
CA ARG A 40 -6.20 4.21 -43.90
C ARG A 40 -6.13 2.71 -44.25
N GLY A 41 -7.00 1.89 -43.63
CA GLY A 41 -7.06 0.43 -43.92
C GLY A 41 -6.06 -0.43 -43.17
N ALA A 42 -5.13 0.17 -42.40
CA ALA A 42 -4.26 -0.56 -41.51
C ALA A 42 -4.77 -0.42 -40.05
N THR A 43 -4.90 -1.52 -39.32
CA THR A 43 -5.29 -1.51 -37.91
C THR A 43 -4.00 -1.48 -37.08
N ALA A 44 -3.73 -0.34 -36.43
CA ALA A 44 -2.71 -0.24 -35.42
C ALA A 44 -3.31 -0.59 -34.04
N ALA A 45 -2.64 -1.42 -33.28
CA ALA A 45 -3.05 -1.78 -31.94
C ALA A 45 -2.01 -1.25 -30.94
N GLN A 46 -2.43 -0.35 -30.07
CA GLN A 46 -1.61 0.13 -28.97
C GLN A 46 -2.07 -0.55 -27.69
N LEU A 47 -1.14 -1.19 -26.99
CA LEU A 47 -1.40 -1.81 -25.69
C LEU A 47 -0.78 -0.94 -24.59
N LEU A 48 -1.65 -0.35 -23.76
CA LEU A 48 -1.25 0.37 -22.55
C LEU A 48 -1.40 -0.58 -21.36
N ILE A 49 -0.35 -0.77 -20.57
CA ILE A 49 -0.33 -1.68 -19.43
C ILE A 49 0.00 -0.88 -18.18
N ASP A 50 -0.68 -1.19 -17.06
CA ASP A 50 -0.30 -0.70 -15.75
C ASP A 50 1.06 -1.32 -15.36
N GLY A 51 2.08 -0.49 -15.22
CA GLY A 51 3.46 -0.91 -14.92
C GLY A 51 3.81 -0.83 -13.44
N ILE A 52 2.84 -0.60 -12.56
CA ILE A 52 3.08 -0.53 -11.11
C ILE A 52 3.63 -1.85 -10.60
N ASP A 53 3.03 -2.97 -11.01
CA ASP A 53 3.57 -4.32 -10.78
C ASP A 53 4.34 -4.77 -12.04
N ALA A 54 5.67 -4.64 -12.00
CA ALA A 54 6.51 -4.96 -13.15
C ALA A 54 6.43 -6.44 -13.59
N PRO A 55 6.49 -7.45 -12.71
CA PRO A 55 6.30 -8.85 -13.09
C PRO A 55 4.96 -9.10 -13.78
N ARG A 56 3.89 -8.51 -13.27
CA ARG A 56 2.55 -8.66 -13.80
C ARG A 56 2.37 -7.95 -15.14
N ALA A 57 2.92 -6.74 -15.29
CA ALA A 57 2.92 -6.02 -16.55
C ALA A 57 3.58 -6.82 -17.68
N VAL A 58 4.71 -7.48 -17.41
CA VAL A 58 5.40 -8.36 -18.35
C VAL A 58 4.53 -9.58 -18.69
N MET A 59 3.91 -10.21 -17.70
CA MET A 59 3.02 -11.36 -17.90
C MET A 59 1.82 -10.99 -18.78
N ILE A 60 1.14 -9.86 -18.50
CA ILE A 60 0.02 -9.37 -19.29
C ILE A 60 0.47 -9.04 -20.73
N GLY A 61 1.61 -8.36 -20.87
CA GLY A 61 2.19 -8.04 -22.18
C GLY A 61 2.43 -9.28 -23.02
N ASN A 62 3.03 -10.31 -22.43
CA ASN A 62 3.27 -11.59 -23.08
C ASN A 62 1.98 -12.33 -23.44
N ALA A 63 0.99 -12.35 -22.53
CA ALA A 63 -0.31 -13.00 -22.77
C ALA A 63 -1.09 -12.30 -23.90
N VAL A 64 -1.12 -10.96 -23.92
CA VAL A 64 -1.79 -10.21 -24.98
C VAL A 64 -1.08 -10.37 -26.32
N THR A 65 0.26 -10.38 -26.32
CA THR A 65 1.07 -10.61 -27.54
C THR A 65 0.84 -12.01 -28.08
N ALA A 66 0.81 -13.03 -27.23
CA ALA A 66 0.49 -14.39 -27.63
C ALA A 66 -0.92 -14.52 -28.20
N ALA A 67 -1.93 -13.93 -27.55
CA ALA A 67 -3.31 -13.89 -28.04
C ALA A 67 -3.43 -13.18 -29.40
N ALA A 68 -2.69 -12.08 -29.59
CA ALA A 68 -2.63 -11.36 -30.84
C ALA A 68 -1.98 -12.20 -31.97
N MET A 69 -0.92 -12.96 -31.67
CA MET A 69 -0.28 -13.87 -32.60
C MET A 69 -1.23 -15.00 -33.02
N ILE A 70 -1.94 -15.61 -32.08
CA ILE A 70 -2.93 -16.67 -32.36
C ILE A 70 -4.06 -16.12 -33.25
N ALA A 71 -4.53 -14.89 -32.96
CA ALA A 71 -5.55 -14.23 -33.79
C ALA A 71 -5.07 -13.94 -35.23
N ARG A 72 -3.79 -13.63 -35.41
CA ARG A 72 -3.15 -13.44 -36.73
C ARG A 72 -3.11 -14.75 -37.53
N VAL A 73 -2.71 -15.84 -36.89
CA VAL A 73 -2.66 -17.17 -37.56
C VAL A 73 -4.05 -17.62 -37.99
N LYS A 74 -5.08 -17.30 -37.19
CA LYS A 74 -6.48 -17.67 -37.48
C LYS A 74 -7.16 -16.82 -38.56
N ASN A 75 -6.68 -15.58 -38.79
CA ASN A 75 -7.18 -14.64 -39.77
C ASN A 75 -6.04 -14.25 -40.73
N SER A 76 -5.88 -14.95 -41.84
CA SER A 76 -4.85 -14.69 -42.87
C SER A 76 -4.86 -13.26 -43.46
N GLN A 77 -5.85 -12.44 -43.18
CA GLN A 77 -5.98 -11.07 -43.66
C GLN A 77 -5.56 -9.98 -42.65
N ALA A 78 -5.13 -10.33 -41.45
CA ALA A 78 -4.68 -9.38 -40.43
C ALA A 78 -3.17 -9.10 -40.51
N ALA A 79 -2.59 -9.09 -41.70
CA ALA A 79 -1.21 -8.75 -41.95
C ALA A 79 -1.03 -7.22 -41.81
N GLY A 80 -0.66 -6.73 -40.62
CA GLY A 80 -0.33 -5.30 -40.45
C GLY A 80 -0.42 -4.71 -39.06
N ALA A 81 -1.16 -5.30 -38.14
CA ALA A 81 -1.25 -4.71 -36.79
C ALA A 81 -0.02 -5.09 -35.93
N ALA A 82 0.97 -4.21 -35.89
CA ALA A 82 2.02 -4.30 -34.88
C ALA A 82 1.45 -3.83 -33.54
N THR A 83 1.38 -4.72 -32.56
CA THR A 83 1.10 -4.34 -31.16
C THR A 83 2.37 -3.74 -30.59
N VAL A 84 2.35 -2.45 -30.26
CA VAL A 84 3.44 -1.80 -29.54
C VAL A 84 3.01 -1.72 -28.09
N PRO A 85 3.57 -2.56 -27.19
CA PRO A 85 3.28 -2.46 -25.78
C PRO A 85 3.90 -1.17 -25.23
N ARG A 86 3.11 -0.40 -24.51
CA ARG A 86 3.57 0.77 -23.76
C ARG A 86 3.18 0.59 -22.31
N ILE A 87 4.18 0.40 -21.47
CA ILE A 87 4.01 0.25 -20.02
C ILE A 87 3.90 1.64 -19.41
N TRP A 88 2.81 1.88 -18.68
CA TRP A 88 2.60 3.12 -17.95
C TRP A 88 3.18 3.02 -16.53
N PHE A 89 3.49 4.17 -15.94
CA PHE A 89 4.01 4.34 -14.57
C PHE A 89 5.42 3.77 -14.33
N ASN A 90 5.77 2.65 -14.95
CA ASN A 90 7.10 2.03 -14.85
C ASN A 90 7.55 1.53 -16.24
N GLU A 91 7.93 2.45 -17.14
CA GLU A 91 8.26 2.15 -18.55
C GLU A 91 9.40 1.13 -18.71
N SER A 92 10.35 1.12 -17.78
CA SER A 92 11.48 0.18 -17.77
C SER A 92 11.14 -1.16 -17.08
N ALA A 93 9.92 -1.35 -16.56
CA ALA A 93 9.51 -2.50 -15.77
C ALA A 93 10.52 -2.84 -14.65
N GLU A 94 11.10 -1.81 -14.03
CA GLU A 94 12.07 -1.98 -12.97
C GLU A 94 11.39 -2.44 -11.67
N SER A 95 11.75 -3.64 -11.22
CA SER A 95 11.22 -4.22 -9.97
C SER A 95 11.49 -3.33 -8.76
N ARG A 96 12.57 -2.54 -8.76
CA ARG A 96 12.90 -1.61 -7.67
C ARG A 96 11.80 -0.60 -7.38
N ARG A 97 11.14 -0.07 -8.41
CA ARG A 97 10.06 0.93 -8.29
C ARG A 97 8.81 0.39 -7.61
N TYR A 98 8.62 -0.91 -7.66
CA TYR A 98 7.54 -1.62 -6.98
C TYR A 98 7.94 -2.09 -5.58
N LEU A 99 9.16 -2.65 -5.46
CA LEU A 99 9.63 -3.25 -4.21
C LEU A 99 9.89 -2.21 -3.11
N VAL A 100 10.47 -1.05 -3.46
CA VAL A 100 10.88 -0.04 -2.46
C VAL A 100 9.69 0.53 -1.68
N PRO A 101 8.59 1.00 -2.30
CA PRO A 101 7.39 1.41 -1.55
C PRO A 101 6.84 0.29 -0.64
N GLY A 102 6.81 -0.95 -1.13
CA GLY A 102 6.35 -2.09 -0.33
C GLY A 102 7.24 -2.38 0.88
N LEU A 103 8.55 -2.32 0.72
CA LEU A 103 9.49 -2.44 1.84
C LEU A 103 9.31 -1.30 2.85
N MET A 104 9.02 -0.07 2.41
CA MET A 104 8.72 1.05 3.31
C MET A 104 7.48 0.78 4.16
N VAL A 105 6.42 0.16 3.62
CA VAL A 105 5.25 -0.26 4.41
C VAL A 105 5.66 -1.21 5.52
N ILE A 106 6.43 -2.25 5.19
CA ILE A 106 6.86 -3.27 6.16
C ILE A 106 7.75 -2.65 7.25
N VAL A 107 8.78 -1.90 6.83
CA VAL A 107 9.72 -1.27 7.76
C VAL A 107 8.99 -0.33 8.71
N LEU A 108 8.09 0.51 8.19
CA LEU A 108 7.38 1.47 9.02
C LEU A 108 6.38 0.79 9.97
N THR A 109 5.72 -0.28 9.52
CA THR A 109 4.86 -1.11 10.39
C THR A 109 5.65 -1.69 11.54
N MET A 110 6.76 -2.36 11.23
CA MET A 110 7.60 -2.99 12.24
C MET A 110 8.17 -1.96 13.22
N THR A 111 8.72 -0.87 12.69
CA THR A 111 9.29 0.20 13.51
C THR A 111 8.21 0.82 14.42
N GLY A 112 7.07 1.24 13.87
CA GLY A 112 6.00 1.87 14.65
C GLY A 112 5.48 0.96 15.77
N MET A 113 5.14 -0.27 15.43
CA MET A 113 4.54 -1.20 16.39
C MET A 113 5.55 -1.72 17.43
N MET A 114 6.79 -2.04 17.02
CA MET A 114 7.79 -2.59 17.95
C MET A 114 8.33 -1.54 18.92
N LEU A 115 8.49 -0.28 18.48
CA LEU A 115 8.94 0.81 19.34
C LEU A 115 8.04 1.01 20.56
N THR A 116 6.73 0.91 20.40
CA THR A 116 5.76 1.10 21.49
C THR A 116 5.21 -0.21 22.07
N GLY A 117 5.29 -1.30 21.31
CA GLY A 117 4.76 -2.61 21.71
C GLY A 117 5.34 -3.17 23.00
N LEU A 118 6.56 -2.78 23.36
CA LEU A 118 7.22 -3.23 24.57
C LEU A 118 7.14 -2.21 25.73
N VAL A 119 6.69 -0.98 25.47
CA VAL A 119 6.85 0.13 26.43
C VAL A 119 6.06 -0.10 27.71
N LEU A 120 4.75 -0.29 27.62
CA LEU A 120 3.90 -0.50 28.80
C LEU A 120 4.09 -1.88 29.41
N ALA A 121 4.35 -2.90 28.60
CA ALA A 121 4.61 -4.26 29.07
C ALA A 121 5.88 -4.29 29.95
N ARG A 122 6.93 -3.54 29.56
CA ARG A 122 8.16 -3.39 30.35
C ARG A 122 7.90 -2.71 31.70
N GLU A 123 7.05 -1.68 31.73
CA GLU A 123 6.70 -0.99 32.95
C GLU A 123 5.90 -1.89 33.91
N TRP A 124 5.03 -2.75 33.36
CA TRP A 124 4.31 -3.75 34.14
C TRP A 124 5.24 -4.81 34.74
N GLU A 125 6.13 -5.39 33.94
CA GLU A 125 7.05 -6.41 34.42
C GLU A 125 8.05 -5.88 35.48
N ARG A 126 8.40 -4.59 35.41
CA ARG A 126 9.30 -3.95 36.38
C ARG A 126 8.60 -3.38 37.60
N GLY A 127 7.26 -3.43 37.65
CA GLY A 127 6.48 -2.82 38.75
C GLY A 127 6.44 -1.28 38.73
N THR A 128 7.08 -0.62 37.76
CA THR A 128 7.12 0.85 37.65
C THR A 128 5.78 1.45 37.23
N MET A 129 4.88 0.65 36.70
CA MET A 129 3.53 1.10 36.33
C MET A 129 2.70 1.54 37.54
N GLU A 130 2.87 0.90 38.70
CA GLU A 130 2.19 1.28 39.95
C GLU A 130 2.64 2.67 40.41
N ALA A 131 3.93 2.96 40.34
CA ALA A 131 4.48 4.28 40.65
C ALA A 131 3.95 5.36 39.68
N LEU A 132 3.81 5.01 38.39
CA LEU A 132 3.25 5.93 37.38
C LEU A 132 1.76 6.24 37.65
N ILE A 133 0.98 5.25 38.08
CA ILE A 133 -0.44 5.42 38.44
C ILE A 133 -0.59 6.28 39.70
N ALA A 134 0.34 6.22 40.63
CA ALA A 134 0.35 7.03 41.85
C ALA A 134 0.67 8.52 41.59
N THR A 135 1.14 8.87 40.38
CA THR A 135 1.39 10.28 40.01
C THR A 135 0.08 10.98 39.61
N PRO A 136 -0.05 12.30 39.82
CA PRO A 136 -1.22 13.07 39.38
C PRO A 136 -1.24 13.34 37.86
N ALA A 137 -0.55 12.52 37.06
CA ALA A 137 -0.46 12.67 35.61
C ALA A 137 -1.77 12.27 34.92
N SER A 138 -2.22 13.09 33.98
CA SER A 138 -3.41 12.75 33.18
C SER A 138 -3.10 11.61 32.20
N PRO A 139 -4.10 10.78 31.85
CA PRO A 139 -3.91 9.69 30.86
C PRO A 139 -3.38 10.19 29.52
N LEU A 140 -3.79 11.40 29.13
CA LEU A 140 -3.31 12.02 27.88
C LEU A 140 -1.83 12.39 27.96
N ALA A 141 -1.37 12.92 29.10
CA ALA A 141 0.03 13.24 29.31
C ALA A 141 0.91 11.97 29.24
N ILE A 142 0.44 10.87 29.83
CA ILE A 142 1.12 9.56 29.74
C ILE A 142 1.16 9.08 28.28
N LEU A 143 0.05 9.14 27.57
CA LEU A 143 0.01 8.73 26.15
C LEU A 143 1.00 9.55 25.31
N ILE A 144 0.96 10.88 25.41
CA ILE A 144 1.84 11.77 24.66
C ILE A 144 3.30 11.53 25.01
N SER A 145 3.64 11.39 26.30
CA SER A 145 5.02 11.13 26.75
C SER A 145 5.59 9.82 26.19
N LYS A 146 4.73 8.84 25.89
CA LYS A 146 5.16 7.57 25.29
C LYS A 146 5.17 7.62 23.75
N VAL A 147 4.18 8.26 23.13
CA VAL A 147 4.05 8.30 21.66
C VAL A 147 5.04 9.29 21.03
N LEU A 148 5.16 10.50 21.58
CA LEU A 148 5.93 11.58 20.96
C LEU A 148 7.41 11.25 20.70
N PRO A 149 8.21 10.73 21.67
CA PRO A 149 9.60 10.42 21.41
C PRO A 149 9.78 9.33 20.35
N TYR A 150 8.92 8.32 20.36
CA TYR A 150 8.97 7.24 19.37
C TYR A 150 8.45 7.69 18.00
N PHE A 151 7.53 8.64 17.96
CA PHE A 151 7.09 9.26 16.70
C PHE A 151 8.24 10.03 16.05
N VAL A 152 8.97 10.85 16.79
CA VAL A 152 10.14 11.56 16.28
C VAL A 152 11.21 10.57 15.80
N LEU A 153 11.52 9.54 16.59
CA LEU A 153 12.48 8.51 16.21
C LEU A 153 12.04 7.75 14.96
N GLY A 154 10.76 7.40 14.86
CA GLY A 154 10.18 6.74 13.69
C GLY A 154 10.21 7.61 12.43
N LEU A 155 9.98 8.93 12.57
CA LEU A 155 10.12 9.87 11.46
C LEU A 155 11.57 10.00 10.99
N VAL A 156 12.55 9.96 11.90
CA VAL A 156 13.97 9.92 11.51
C VAL A 156 14.28 8.64 10.74
N GLY A 157 13.83 7.48 11.22
CA GLY A 157 13.97 6.20 10.53
C GLY A 157 13.29 6.20 9.14
N TRP A 158 12.08 6.75 9.06
CA TRP A 158 11.38 6.93 7.79
C TRP A 158 12.15 7.85 6.85
N GLY A 159 12.70 8.96 7.34
CA GLY A 159 13.52 9.87 6.54
C GLY A 159 14.74 9.19 5.94
N LEU A 160 15.41 8.31 6.72
CA LEU A 160 16.53 7.50 6.21
C LEU A 160 16.07 6.50 5.13
N CYS A 161 14.91 5.86 5.31
CA CYS A 161 14.32 4.98 4.29
C CYS A 161 13.98 5.77 3.01
N LEU A 162 13.43 6.98 3.13
CA LEU A 162 13.14 7.83 1.99
C LEU A 162 14.41 8.26 1.27
N LEU A 163 15.44 8.67 2.00
CA LEU A 163 16.75 9.02 1.41
C LEU A 163 17.36 7.81 0.68
N ALA A 164 17.29 6.61 1.26
CA ALA A 164 17.73 5.39 0.60
C ALA A 164 16.91 5.12 -0.68
N ALA A 165 15.59 5.31 -0.65
CA ALA A 165 14.72 5.13 -1.81
C ALA A 165 15.14 6.07 -2.96
N LEU A 166 15.44 7.33 -2.65
CA LEU A 166 15.78 8.35 -3.65
C LEU A 166 17.22 8.23 -4.19
N PHE A 167 18.20 8.05 -3.29
CA PHE A 167 19.62 8.14 -3.64
C PHE A 167 20.28 6.78 -3.85
N LEU A 168 19.83 5.71 -3.18
CA LEU A 168 20.44 4.39 -3.32
C LEU A 168 19.71 3.54 -4.36
N TYR A 169 18.39 3.65 -4.42
CA TYR A 169 17.55 2.86 -5.32
C TYR A 169 17.04 3.64 -6.54
N ASP A 170 17.33 4.92 -6.65
CA ASP A 170 16.93 5.80 -7.76
C ASP A 170 15.43 5.73 -8.07
N VAL A 171 14.58 5.61 -7.03
CA VAL A 171 13.13 5.58 -7.21
C VAL A 171 12.63 7.01 -7.41
N PRO A 172 12.08 7.34 -8.60
CA PRO A 172 11.62 8.70 -8.88
C PRO A 172 10.35 9.03 -8.09
N VAL A 173 10.28 10.22 -7.52
CA VAL A 173 9.02 10.78 -6.99
C VAL A 173 8.31 11.51 -8.13
N ARG A 174 7.37 10.84 -8.79
CA ARG A 174 6.58 11.43 -9.88
C ARG A 174 5.35 12.19 -9.38
N GLY A 175 4.88 11.86 -8.19
CA GLY A 175 3.77 12.53 -7.53
C GLY A 175 4.22 13.57 -6.50
N SER A 176 3.53 13.61 -5.36
CA SER A 176 3.78 14.61 -4.33
C SER A 176 4.56 14.04 -3.14
N LEU A 177 5.70 14.63 -2.83
CA LEU A 177 6.46 14.31 -1.62
C LEU A 177 5.63 14.55 -0.34
N THR A 178 4.73 15.55 -0.37
CA THR A 178 3.83 15.84 0.75
C THR A 178 2.88 14.67 1.01
N VAL A 179 2.34 14.05 -0.04
CA VAL A 179 1.47 12.85 0.09
C VAL A 179 2.24 11.73 0.77
N ILE A 180 3.48 11.45 0.32
CA ILE A 180 4.34 10.41 0.92
C ILE A 180 4.62 10.71 2.39
N THR A 181 4.99 11.96 2.71
CA THR A 181 5.36 12.36 4.08
C THR A 181 4.19 12.30 5.03
N VAL A 182 3.04 12.88 4.65
CA VAL A 182 1.86 12.93 5.53
C VAL A 182 1.25 11.55 5.72
N SER A 183 1.16 10.74 4.67
CA SER A 183 0.68 9.36 4.78
C SER A 183 1.58 8.50 5.68
N SER A 184 2.90 8.66 5.57
CA SER A 184 3.87 7.95 6.41
C SER A 184 3.78 8.37 7.87
N ALA A 185 3.61 9.66 8.15
CA ALA A 185 3.41 10.17 9.51
C ALA A 185 2.11 9.63 10.14
N LEU A 186 1.00 9.62 9.39
CA LEU A 186 -0.26 9.04 9.85
C LEU A 186 -0.12 7.53 10.08
N TYR A 187 0.51 6.82 9.16
CA TYR A 187 0.71 5.38 9.26
C TYR A 187 1.62 5.01 10.44
N LEU A 188 2.65 5.81 10.71
CA LEU A 188 3.49 5.65 11.89
C LEU A 188 2.69 5.84 13.18
N LEU A 189 1.79 6.83 13.26
CA LEU A 189 0.89 7.02 14.41
C LEU A 189 -0.03 5.82 14.64
N ILE A 190 -0.53 5.21 13.56
CA ILE A 190 -1.31 3.96 13.64
C ILE A 190 -0.48 2.85 14.30
N GLY A 191 0.73 2.63 13.80
CA GLY A 191 1.65 1.61 14.34
C GLY A 191 1.98 1.85 15.81
N LEU A 192 2.32 3.09 16.18
CA LEU A 192 2.62 3.46 17.57
C LEU A 192 1.40 3.27 18.49
N GLY A 193 0.20 3.68 18.04
CA GLY A 193 -1.04 3.51 18.80
C GLY A 193 -1.40 2.04 19.02
N LEU A 194 -1.33 1.23 17.96
CA LEU A 194 -1.61 -0.20 18.03
C LEU A 194 -0.58 -0.94 18.90
N GLY A 195 0.72 -0.65 18.73
CA GLY A 195 1.77 -1.22 19.56
C GLY A 195 1.56 -0.90 21.04
N LEU A 196 1.27 0.36 21.38
CA LEU A 196 1.01 0.78 22.75
C LEU A 196 -0.24 0.10 23.35
N PHE A 197 -1.29 -0.05 22.55
CA PHE A 197 -2.50 -0.77 22.95
C PHE A 197 -2.19 -2.24 23.28
N VAL A 198 -1.49 -2.94 22.38
CA VAL A 198 -1.09 -4.34 22.58
C VAL A 198 -0.22 -4.46 23.85
N SER A 199 0.77 -3.60 24.00
CA SER A 199 1.66 -3.55 25.16
C SER A 199 0.90 -3.38 26.49
N GLY A 200 -0.11 -2.51 26.49
CA GLY A 200 -0.94 -2.28 27.66
C GLY A 200 -1.87 -3.45 28.01
N VAL A 201 -2.33 -4.21 27.03
CA VAL A 201 -3.21 -5.39 27.25
C VAL A 201 -2.43 -6.57 27.76
N THR A 202 -1.29 -6.88 27.15
CA THR A 202 -0.53 -8.11 27.40
C THR A 202 0.21 -8.13 28.74
N ARG A 203 0.69 -6.98 29.21
CA ARG A 203 1.50 -6.82 30.44
C ARG A 203 2.80 -7.65 30.49
N SER A 204 3.14 -8.34 29.45
CA SER A 204 4.33 -9.17 29.30
C SER A 204 5.05 -8.80 28.01
N GLN A 205 6.35 -8.52 28.11
CA GLN A 205 7.17 -8.15 26.96
C GLN A 205 7.22 -9.27 25.91
N PHE A 206 7.28 -10.52 26.37
CA PHE A 206 7.29 -11.66 25.46
C PHE A 206 5.99 -11.75 24.65
N LEU A 207 4.82 -11.73 25.31
CA LEU A 207 3.53 -11.78 24.64
C LEU A 207 3.30 -10.53 23.78
N ALA A 208 3.68 -9.35 24.27
CA ALA A 208 3.56 -8.11 23.53
C ALA A 208 4.35 -8.17 22.22
N SER A 209 5.59 -8.65 22.24
CA SER A 209 6.40 -8.80 21.03
C SER A 209 5.79 -9.77 20.03
N GLN A 210 5.32 -10.93 20.49
CA GLN A 210 4.71 -11.94 19.62
C GLN A 210 3.43 -11.41 18.94
N ILE A 211 2.52 -10.81 19.73
CA ILE A 211 1.28 -10.26 19.20
C ILE A 211 1.56 -9.07 18.26
N THR A 212 2.53 -8.21 18.58
CA THR A 212 2.92 -7.08 17.75
C THR A 212 3.45 -7.55 16.40
N ILE A 213 4.34 -8.54 16.39
CA ILE A 213 4.85 -9.12 15.15
C ILE A 213 3.69 -9.73 14.34
N LEU A 214 2.86 -10.55 14.97
CA LEU A 214 1.79 -11.26 14.28
C LEU A 214 0.73 -10.30 13.72
N SER A 215 0.31 -9.30 14.51
CA SER A 215 -0.74 -8.35 14.13
C SER A 215 -0.25 -7.23 13.20
N GLY A 216 1.04 -6.93 13.17
CA GLY A 216 1.62 -5.90 12.32
C GLY A 216 2.27 -6.44 11.07
N PHE A 217 3.25 -7.33 11.25
CA PHE A 217 4.05 -7.84 10.12
C PHE A 217 3.22 -8.66 9.14
N LEU A 218 2.38 -9.57 9.65
CA LEU A 218 1.62 -10.47 8.79
C LEU A 218 0.63 -9.71 7.86
N PRO A 219 -0.20 -8.77 8.36
CA PRO A 219 -1.02 -7.94 7.49
C PRO A 219 -0.20 -7.04 6.55
N ALA A 220 0.91 -6.46 7.03
CA ALA A 220 1.74 -5.60 6.19
C ALA A 220 2.38 -6.35 5.03
N VAL A 221 2.78 -7.60 5.21
CA VAL A 221 3.41 -8.42 4.18
C VAL A 221 2.38 -9.04 3.23
N ILE A 222 1.31 -9.63 3.77
CA ILE A 222 0.36 -10.41 2.98
C ILE A 222 -0.77 -9.55 2.42
N LEU A 223 -1.32 -8.64 3.24
CA LEU A 223 -2.55 -7.91 2.93
C LEU A 223 -2.31 -6.49 2.41
N SER A 224 -1.08 -5.97 2.37
CA SER A 224 -0.80 -4.63 1.84
C SER A 224 -0.89 -4.54 0.31
N GLY A 225 -1.00 -5.66 -0.39
CA GLY A 225 -0.87 -5.70 -1.84
C GLY A 225 0.59 -5.63 -2.31
N PHE A 226 1.56 -5.86 -1.41
CA PHE A 226 2.98 -5.85 -1.75
C PHE A 226 3.43 -7.15 -2.40
N ILE A 227 3.15 -8.30 -1.78
CA ILE A 227 3.56 -9.62 -2.34
C ILE A 227 2.50 -10.15 -3.30
N PHE A 228 1.23 -10.00 -2.95
CA PHE A 228 0.11 -10.45 -3.75
C PHE A 228 -0.72 -9.27 -4.21
N ASP A 229 -0.93 -9.15 -5.52
CA ASP A 229 -1.83 -8.15 -6.05
C ASP A 229 -3.28 -8.46 -5.63
N LEU A 230 -3.85 -7.58 -4.81
CA LEU A 230 -5.21 -7.73 -4.27
C LEU A 230 -6.28 -7.79 -5.37
N ARG A 231 -6.01 -7.16 -6.53
CA ARG A 231 -6.92 -7.20 -7.69
C ARG A 231 -7.10 -8.60 -8.29
N SER A 232 -6.12 -9.49 -8.06
CA SER A 232 -6.18 -10.90 -8.46
C SER A 232 -6.69 -11.81 -7.35
N ALA A 233 -6.81 -11.28 -6.14
CA ALA A 233 -7.20 -12.07 -4.99
C ALA A 233 -8.70 -12.42 -5.04
N PRO A 234 -9.11 -13.52 -4.41
CA PRO A 234 -10.53 -13.79 -4.20
C PRO A 234 -11.21 -12.64 -3.44
N VAL A 235 -12.49 -12.40 -3.71
CA VAL A 235 -13.27 -11.29 -3.12
C VAL A 235 -13.16 -11.23 -1.58
N TRP A 236 -13.15 -12.38 -0.90
CA TRP A 236 -13.00 -12.44 0.56
C TRP A 236 -11.62 -11.93 1.04
N ALA A 237 -10.55 -12.17 0.27
CA ALA A 237 -9.21 -11.72 0.63
C ALA A 237 -9.04 -10.22 0.42
N ASP A 238 -9.68 -9.67 -0.61
CA ASP A 238 -9.74 -8.24 -0.85
C ASP A 238 -10.48 -7.51 0.28
N TRP A 239 -11.65 -8.01 0.69
CA TRP A 239 -12.38 -7.49 1.85
C TRP A 239 -11.55 -7.52 3.13
N LEU A 240 -10.85 -8.64 3.36
CA LEU A 240 -9.99 -8.78 4.54
C LEU A 240 -8.84 -7.79 4.50
N ALA A 241 -8.23 -7.59 3.35
CA ALA A 241 -7.13 -6.65 3.18
C ALA A 241 -7.54 -5.21 3.50
N HIS A 242 -8.72 -4.78 3.00
CA HIS A 242 -9.25 -3.44 3.26
C HIS A 242 -9.72 -3.22 4.71
N ALA A 243 -9.78 -4.26 5.54
CA ALA A 243 -9.96 -4.12 6.99
C ALA A 243 -8.67 -3.67 7.73
N PHE A 244 -7.52 -3.62 7.05
CA PHE A 244 -6.23 -3.27 7.64
C PHE A 244 -5.62 -2.02 7.02
N PRO A 245 -4.94 -1.16 7.81
CA PRO A 245 -4.37 0.09 7.34
C PRO A 245 -3.21 -0.03 6.31
N PRO A 246 -2.41 -1.12 6.23
CA PRO A 246 -1.31 -1.24 5.28
C PRO A 246 -1.71 -1.07 3.81
N VAL A 247 -2.92 -1.48 3.42
CA VAL A 247 -3.42 -1.36 2.04
C VAL A 247 -3.49 0.10 1.62
N TYR A 248 -4.16 0.93 2.40
CA TYR A 248 -4.34 2.36 2.11
C TYR A 248 -3.02 3.12 2.11
N TYR A 249 -2.11 2.73 3.01
CA TYR A 249 -0.78 3.33 3.02
C TYR A 249 0.02 2.94 1.78
N MET A 250 -0.05 1.67 1.34
CA MET A 250 0.61 1.21 0.11
C MET A 250 0.05 1.93 -1.13
N GLU A 251 -1.28 2.14 -1.21
CA GLU A 251 -1.90 2.90 -2.29
C GLU A 251 -1.40 4.35 -2.33
N LEU A 252 -1.33 5.04 -1.19
CA LEU A 252 -0.80 6.39 -1.10
C LEU A 252 0.68 6.49 -1.46
N LEU A 253 1.51 5.50 -1.08
CA LEU A 253 2.91 5.45 -1.51
C LEU A 253 3.02 5.27 -3.03
N ARG A 254 2.22 4.39 -3.62
CA ARG A 254 2.17 4.20 -5.08
C ARG A 254 1.75 5.48 -5.79
N LEU A 255 0.73 6.17 -5.27
CA LEU A 255 0.30 7.48 -5.78
C LEU A 255 1.43 8.51 -5.71
N GLY A 256 2.16 8.56 -4.59
CA GLY A 256 3.26 9.51 -4.39
C GLY A 256 4.49 9.22 -5.23
N PHE A 257 4.89 7.96 -5.37
CA PHE A 257 6.10 7.61 -6.13
C PHE A 257 5.86 7.46 -7.63
N LEU A 258 4.72 6.88 -8.06
CA LEU A 258 4.58 6.36 -9.43
C LEU A 258 3.60 7.12 -10.32
N THR A 259 2.45 7.58 -9.79
CA THR A 259 1.34 7.99 -10.67
C THR A 259 1.20 9.48 -10.91
N GLY A 260 1.86 10.33 -10.14
CA GLY A 260 1.79 11.78 -10.33
C GLY A 260 0.50 12.45 -9.82
N GLY A 261 -0.37 11.70 -9.14
CA GLY A 261 -1.49 12.23 -8.37
C GLY A 261 -2.87 11.96 -8.95
N MET A 262 -3.69 11.34 -8.11
CA MET A 262 -5.15 11.29 -8.25
C MET A 262 -5.74 11.82 -6.94
N PRO A 263 -6.17 13.07 -6.86
CA PRO A 263 -6.59 13.68 -5.61
C PRO A 263 -7.79 12.98 -4.98
N GLU A 264 -8.70 12.43 -5.78
CA GLU A 264 -9.90 11.74 -5.28
C GLU A 264 -9.57 10.47 -4.49
N LEU A 265 -8.67 9.60 -5.02
CA LEU A 265 -8.21 8.41 -4.31
C LEU A 265 -7.39 8.77 -3.06
N ALA A 266 -6.50 9.74 -3.19
CA ALA A 266 -5.68 10.18 -2.07
C ALA A 266 -6.54 10.67 -0.89
N ILE A 267 -7.60 11.43 -1.14
CA ILE A 267 -8.50 11.94 -0.09
C ILE A 267 -9.21 10.78 0.63
N ARG A 268 -9.71 9.79 -0.11
CA ARG A 268 -10.33 8.59 0.48
C ARG A 268 -9.38 7.88 1.42
N ASP A 269 -8.17 7.57 0.94
CA ASP A 269 -7.20 6.78 1.68
C ASP A 269 -6.64 7.54 2.89
N PHE A 270 -6.44 8.85 2.77
CA PHE A 270 -6.11 9.71 3.91
C PHE A 270 -7.21 9.74 4.97
N ALA A 271 -8.47 9.81 4.57
CA ALA A 271 -9.59 9.78 5.51
C ALA A 271 -9.63 8.46 6.28
N VAL A 272 -9.44 7.32 5.59
CA VAL A 272 -9.41 6.00 6.22
C VAL A 272 -8.20 5.86 7.15
N LEU A 273 -6.99 6.25 6.72
CA LEU A 273 -5.81 6.22 7.60
C LEU A 273 -5.99 7.12 8.83
N THR A 274 -6.59 8.30 8.67
CA THR A 274 -6.90 9.18 9.80
C THR A 274 -7.87 8.53 10.77
N ALA A 275 -8.91 7.85 10.26
CA ALA A 275 -9.85 7.11 11.09
C ALA A 275 -9.15 5.98 11.88
N PHE A 276 -8.26 5.23 11.25
CA PHE A 276 -7.46 4.21 11.94
C PHE A 276 -6.51 4.82 12.98
N ALA A 277 -5.86 5.94 12.68
CA ALA A 277 -4.98 6.63 13.63
C ALA A 277 -5.76 7.08 14.89
N VAL A 278 -6.92 7.71 14.69
CA VAL A 278 -7.81 8.11 15.79
C VAL A 278 -8.28 6.88 16.58
N LEU A 279 -8.68 5.82 15.91
CA LEU A 279 -9.13 4.58 16.55
C LEU A 279 -8.05 3.99 17.46
N PHE A 280 -6.85 3.73 16.94
CA PHE A 280 -5.79 3.08 17.71
C PHE A 280 -5.21 3.96 18.80
N LEU A 281 -5.08 5.27 18.58
CA LEU A 281 -4.68 6.21 19.63
C LEU A 281 -5.75 6.32 20.74
N THR A 282 -7.04 6.27 20.38
CA THR A 282 -8.13 6.25 21.35
C THR A 282 -8.14 4.96 22.17
N LEU A 283 -7.91 3.81 21.55
CA LEU A 283 -7.78 2.53 22.24
C LEU A 283 -6.59 2.53 23.20
N ALA A 284 -5.44 3.07 22.77
CA ALA A 284 -4.27 3.25 23.62
C ALA A 284 -4.55 4.21 24.79
N TYR A 285 -5.25 5.32 24.54
CA TYR A 285 -5.68 6.26 25.57
C TYR A 285 -6.60 5.58 26.61
N TRP A 286 -7.60 4.85 26.19
CA TRP A 286 -8.50 4.13 27.09
C TRP A 286 -7.79 3.07 27.94
N GLN A 287 -6.77 2.44 27.37
CA GLN A 287 -5.95 1.50 28.11
C GLN A 287 -5.15 2.20 29.22
N CYS A 288 -4.63 3.39 28.96
CA CYS A 288 -4.01 4.23 29.99
C CYS A 288 -5.04 4.74 31.02
N ALA A 289 -6.21 5.21 30.57
CA ALA A 289 -7.23 5.81 31.42
C ALA A 289 -7.94 4.82 32.37
N LYS A 290 -8.29 3.61 31.89
CA LYS A 290 -8.96 2.58 32.71
C LYS A 290 -8.16 2.14 33.92
N ARG A 291 -6.84 2.40 33.94
CA ARG A 291 -5.94 1.93 34.99
C ARG A 291 -5.59 3.01 36.02
N ILE A 292 -5.82 4.28 35.69
CA ILE A 292 -5.69 5.39 36.64
C ILE A 292 -6.97 5.51 37.50
N ARG A 293 -8.12 4.98 37.04
CA ARG A 293 -9.40 5.03 37.74
C ARG A 293 -9.72 3.82 38.64
N LYS A 294 -8.88 2.82 38.70
CA LYS A 294 -8.92 1.69 39.65
C LYS A 294 -7.85 1.84 40.70
#